data_3eb9b97d02f46197ebc20d823c28401d
#
_entry.id   3eb9b97d02f46197ebc20d823c28401d
#
_cell.length_a   1.000
_cell.length_b   1.000
_cell.length_c   1.000
_cell.angle_alpha   90.00
_cell.angle_beta   90.00
_cell.angle_gamma   90.00
#
_symmetry.space_group_name_H-M   'P 1'
#
loop_
_entity.id
_entity.type
_entity.pdbx_description
1 polymer ?
#
loop_
_entity_poly.entity_id
_entity_poly.type
_entity_poly.pdbx_seq_one_letter_code
_entity_poly.pdbx_strand_id
1 'polypeptide(L)'
;MIKTLMRSAAVSALAPLPLTAPAPAAGEPGAGCAGIDYPSGYVCIYPEIDFGGQPWVRRAVDGSVKDLPSAIRDRGSSIRNNSDRTARVYEKHNHAGRWVCVTRSGGSIHDLRGYNLNDQTRSLKINRNDCG
;
A
#
# COMPACT_ATOMS: atom_id res chain seq x y z
N MET A 1 -40.38 13.74 -60.74
CA MET A 1 -40.05 13.44 -60.28
C MET A 1 -39.46 13.46 -59.23
N ILE A 2 -39.10 13.26 -58.49
CA ILE A 2 -38.64 13.17 -57.53
C ILE A 2 -37.84 12.93 -56.82
N LYS A 3 -37.45 13.00 -56.36
CA LYS A 3 -36.71 12.75 -55.78
C LYS A 3 -36.30 12.59 -54.72
N THR A 4 -36.13 12.32 -54.09
CA THR A 4 -35.75 12.04 -53.18
C THR A 4 -34.90 12.05 -52.48
N LEU A 5 -34.57 12.14 -51.88
CA LEU A 5 -33.71 12.06 -51.19
C LEU A 5 -33.34 11.71 -50.13
N MET A 6 -32.99 11.39 -49.67
CA MET A 6 -32.54 11.00 -48.72
C MET A 6 -31.80 11.20 -48.01
N ARG A 7 -31.51 11.11 -47.29
CA ARG A 7 -30.86 11.20 -46.53
C ARG A 7 -30.22 10.60 -45.76
N SER A 8 -29.72 10.40 -45.24
CA SER A 8 -28.99 9.85 -44.67
C SER A 8 -28.59 10.10 -43.60
N ALA A 9 -28.49 9.75 -42.79
CA ALA A 9 -28.20 9.99 -41.75
C ALA A 9 -27.16 9.57 -41.20
N ALA A 10 -26.46 9.95 -40.90
CA ALA A 10 -25.42 9.55 -40.46
C ALA A 10 -25.33 9.42 -39.19
N VAL A 11 -25.22 8.72 -38.67
CA VAL A 11 -25.15 8.54 -37.51
C VAL A 11 -24.08 8.44 -36.93
N SER A 12 -23.59 8.97 -36.43
CA SER A 12 -22.51 8.94 -35.85
C SER A 12 -22.46 8.33 -34.79
N ALA A 13 -22.17 7.45 -34.71
CA ALA A 13 -21.99 6.79 -33.71
C ALA A 13 -21.02 7.15 -32.92
N LEU A 14 -21.11 7.39 -31.97
CA LEU A 14 -20.15 7.67 -31.24
C LEU A 14 -19.73 6.66 -30.59
N ALA A 15 -18.85 6.14 -30.73
CA ALA A 15 -18.30 5.17 -30.04
C ALA A 15 -18.09 5.57 -28.74
N PRO A 16 -18.47 4.89 -27.85
CA PRO A 16 -18.20 5.27 -26.61
C PRO A 16 -16.87 4.98 -26.30
N LEU A 17 -16.30 5.70 -25.60
CA LEU A 17 -15.07 5.50 -25.23
C LEU A 17 -14.98 4.53 -24.28
N PRO A 18 -14.17 3.72 -24.28
CA PRO A 18 -13.95 2.79 -23.32
C PRO A 18 -13.55 3.44 -22.13
N LEU A 19 -14.20 3.14 -21.13
CA LEU A 19 -13.72 3.64 -20.04
C LEU A 19 -12.81 2.82 -19.54
N THR A 20 -11.69 2.93 -19.68
CA THR A 20 -10.78 2.12 -19.13
C THR A 20 -10.61 2.55 -17.78
N ALA A 21 -10.74 1.78 -16.87
CA ALA A 21 -10.33 2.06 -15.57
C ALA A 21 -8.90 2.27 -15.64
N PRO A 22 -8.43 3.26 -15.06
CA PRO A 22 -7.03 3.50 -15.08
C PRO A 22 -6.37 2.42 -14.31
N ALA A 23 -5.37 1.90 -14.78
CA ALA A 23 -4.57 0.98 -14.02
C ALA A 23 -3.96 1.73 -12.87
N PRO A 24 -3.74 1.10 -11.77
CA PRO A 24 -3.07 1.77 -10.68
C PRO A 24 -1.73 2.21 -11.15
N ALA A 25 -1.43 3.44 -10.93
CA ALA A 25 -0.17 3.96 -11.31
C ALA A 25 0.85 3.58 -10.30
N ALA A 26 2.05 3.51 -10.72
CA ALA A 26 3.11 3.23 -9.80
C ALA A 26 3.09 4.29 -8.74
N GLY A 27 3.16 3.94 -7.53
CA GLY A 27 3.10 4.89 -6.44
C GLY A 27 1.72 5.17 -5.92
N GLU A 28 0.68 4.62 -6.53
CA GLU A 28 -0.63 4.81 -6.00
C GLU A 28 -0.74 4.13 -4.66
N PRO A 29 -1.35 4.75 -3.66
CA PRO A 29 -1.47 4.17 -2.35
C PRO A 29 -2.13 2.79 -2.41
N GLY A 30 -1.56 1.83 -1.75
CA GLY A 30 -2.07 0.47 -1.78
C GLY A 30 -1.53 -0.38 -2.91
N ALA A 31 -0.94 0.24 -3.93
CA ALA A 31 -0.35 -0.53 -5.01
C ALA A 31 0.82 -1.35 -4.45
N GLY A 32 0.89 -2.59 -4.75
CA GLY A 32 1.97 -3.43 -4.25
C GLY A 32 1.74 -4.03 -2.89
N CYS A 33 0.61 -3.72 -2.25
CA CYS A 33 0.27 -4.28 -0.95
C CYS A 33 -0.65 -5.49 -1.06
N ALA A 34 -1.12 -5.81 -2.24
CA ALA A 34 -1.96 -6.98 -2.43
C ALA A 34 -1.11 -8.23 -2.26
N GLY A 35 -1.64 -9.20 -1.59
CA GLY A 35 -0.86 -10.38 -1.27
C GLY A 35 -0.39 -11.15 -2.46
N ILE A 36 -1.04 -10.99 -3.61
CA ILE A 36 -0.66 -11.78 -4.75
C ILE A 36 0.46 -11.15 -5.55
N ASP A 37 0.84 -9.94 -5.26
CA ASP A 37 1.86 -9.27 -6.03
C ASP A 37 3.25 -9.35 -5.40
N TYR A 38 3.50 -10.40 -4.71
CA TYR A 38 4.81 -10.57 -4.08
C TYR A 38 5.81 -11.10 -5.12
N PRO A 39 7.04 -10.63 -5.10
CA PRO A 39 7.55 -9.57 -4.25
C PRO A 39 7.35 -8.21 -4.91
N SER A 40 6.56 -7.38 -4.30
CA SER A 40 6.30 -6.07 -4.86
C SER A 40 7.32 -5.03 -4.44
N GLY A 41 8.09 -5.33 -3.40
CA GLY A 41 9.09 -4.40 -2.89
C GLY A 41 8.56 -3.38 -1.89
N TYR A 42 7.33 -3.53 -1.45
CA TYR A 42 6.72 -2.56 -0.55
C TYR A 42 6.47 -3.09 0.85
N VAL A 43 6.59 -2.21 1.83
CA VAL A 43 6.13 -2.43 3.19
C VAL A 43 4.90 -1.55 3.36
N CYS A 44 3.82 -2.12 3.87
CA CYS A 44 2.55 -1.44 3.98
C CYS A 44 2.06 -1.44 5.40
N ILE A 45 1.74 -0.25 5.93
CA ILE A 45 1.20 -0.11 7.28
C ILE A 45 -0.24 0.38 7.13
N TYR A 46 -1.16 -0.35 7.70
CA TYR A 46 -2.59 -0.07 7.55
C TYR A 46 -3.15 0.58 8.80
N PRO A 47 -4.08 1.51 8.65
CA PRO A 47 -4.68 2.18 9.81
C PRO A 47 -5.69 1.32 10.57
N GLU A 48 -6.12 0.21 9.99
CA GLU A 48 -7.08 -0.65 10.66
C GLU A 48 -6.56 -2.07 10.73
N ILE A 49 -7.13 -2.89 11.59
CA ILE A 49 -6.70 -4.27 11.71
C ILE A 49 -7.12 -5.03 10.47
N ASP A 50 -6.55 -6.20 10.30
CA ASP A 50 -6.86 -7.09 9.17
C ASP A 50 -6.63 -6.41 7.82
N PHE A 51 -5.62 -5.54 7.76
CA PHE A 51 -5.22 -4.87 6.54
C PHE A 51 -6.33 -3.98 5.97
N GLY A 52 -7.08 -3.35 6.88
CA GLY A 52 -8.16 -2.48 6.47
C GLY A 52 -7.72 -1.04 6.32
N GLY A 53 -8.49 -0.29 5.58
CA GLY A 53 -8.20 1.11 5.33
C GLY A 53 -7.14 1.30 4.27
N GLN A 54 -6.79 2.54 4.01
CA GLN A 54 -5.80 2.84 3.01
C GLN A 54 -4.41 2.81 3.62
N PRO A 55 -3.53 1.95 3.16
CA PRO A 55 -2.22 1.82 3.80
C PRO A 55 -1.28 2.96 3.43
N TRP A 56 -0.37 3.24 4.33
CA TRP A 56 0.82 4.00 4.00
C TRP A 56 1.85 3.01 3.49
N VAL A 57 2.48 3.34 2.38
CA VAL A 57 3.41 2.41 1.76
C VAL A 57 4.81 2.97 1.68
N ARG A 58 5.80 2.10 1.80
CA ARG A 58 7.20 2.47 1.67
C ARG A 58 7.91 1.45 0.82
N ARG A 59 8.59 1.90 -0.21
CA ARG A 59 9.44 0.98 -0.98
C ARG A 59 10.62 0.61 -0.11
N ALA A 60 10.89 -0.67 0.01
CA ALA A 60 11.98 -1.09 0.86
C ALA A 60 13.33 -0.55 0.40
N VAL A 61 13.51 -0.36 -0.90
CA VAL A 61 14.76 0.18 -1.41
C VAL A 61 15.00 1.62 -0.99
N ASP A 62 13.97 2.32 -0.56
CA ASP A 62 14.11 3.70 -0.10
C ASP A 62 14.53 3.77 1.37
N GLY A 63 14.61 2.63 2.03
CA GLY A 63 15.18 2.53 3.36
C GLY A 63 14.28 2.93 4.50
N SER A 64 14.89 3.06 5.65
CA SER A 64 14.20 3.29 6.91
C SER A 64 13.62 4.70 7.02
N VAL A 65 12.65 4.88 7.92
CA VAL A 65 12.03 6.17 8.17
C VAL A 65 12.09 6.43 9.66
N LYS A 66 12.80 7.49 10.06
CA LYS A 66 13.00 7.76 11.48
C LYS A 66 11.77 8.32 12.16
N ASP A 67 10.87 8.93 11.42
CA ASP A 67 9.66 9.50 11.99
C ASP A 67 8.57 9.38 10.92
N LEU A 68 7.62 8.50 11.15
CA LEU A 68 6.57 8.25 10.17
C LEU A 68 5.73 9.52 9.94
N PRO A 69 5.27 9.73 8.72
CA PRO A 69 4.48 10.91 8.44
C PRO A 69 3.12 10.87 9.13
N SER A 70 2.50 12.02 9.28
CA SER A 70 1.24 12.12 10.01
C SER A 70 0.14 11.22 9.48
N ALA A 71 0.23 10.82 8.24
CA ALA A 71 -0.79 9.94 7.65
C ALA A 71 -0.88 8.59 8.38
N ILE A 72 0.23 8.13 8.96
CA ILE A 72 0.24 6.83 9.60
C ILE A 72 0.86 6.90 11.01
N ARG A 73 1.45 8.04 11.38
CA ARG A 73 2.08 8.16 12.69
C ARG A 73 1.05 7.91 13.78
N ASP A 74 1.37 7.01 14.68
CA ASP A 74 0.51 6.62 15.79
C ASP A 74 -0.87 6.12 15.33
N ARG A 75 -0.95 5.58 14.14
CA ARG A 75 -2.23 5.11 13.59
C ARG A 75 -2.17 3.71 13.01
N GLY A 76 -1.03 3.07 13.01
CA GLY A 76 -0.91 1.74 12.42
C GLY A 76 -1.58 0.67 13.24
N SER A 77 -2.27 -0.23 12.61
CA SER A 77 -2.97 -1.33 13.27
C SER A 77 -2.63 -2.70 12.66
N SER A 78 -2.16 -2.73 11.45
CA SER A 78 -1.69 -3.97 10.82
C SER A 78 -0.60 -3.66 9.81
N ILE A 79 0.22 -4.64 9.47
CA ILE A 79 1.37 -4.44 8.61
C ILE A 79 1.53 -5.61 7.66
N ARG A 80 1.89 -5.31 6.42
CA ARG A 80 2.20 -6.33 5.45
C ARG A 80 3.53 -6.01 4.81
N ASN A 81 4.40 -6.99 4.70
CA ASN A 81 5.72 -6.77 4.13
C ASN A 81 5.90 -7.63 2.87
N ASN A 82 5.72 -7.03 1.73
CA ASN A 82 5.88 -7.71 0.44
C ASN A 82 7.23 -7.38 -0.18
N SER A 83 8.24 -7.12 0.64
CA SER A 83 9.58 -6.83 0.14
C SER A 83 10.54 -7.96 0.45
N ASP A 84 11.75 -7.85 -0.06
CA ASP A 84 12.80 -8.82 0.22
C ASP A 84 13.63 -8.43 1.43
N ARG A 85 13.17 -7.49 2.23
CA ARG A 85 13.88 -7.02 3.44
C ARG A 85 12.97 -7.10 4.64
N THR A 86 13.54 -7.21 5.82
CA THR A 86 12.74 -7.21 7.03
C THR A 86 12.33 -5.79 7.38
N ALA A 87 11.19 -5.67 8.02
CA ALA A 87 10.68 -4.38 8.45
C ALA A 87 10.42 -4.42 9.95
N ARG A 88 10.95 -3.45 10.68
CA ARG A 88 10.67 -3.32 12.10
C ARG A 88 9.95 -2.01 12.33
N VAL A 89 8.84 -2.08 13.03
CA VAL A 89 8.06 -0.89 13.34
C VAL A 89 8.17 -0.64 14.82
N TYR A 90 8.52 0.60 15.19
CA TYR A 90 8.82 0.99 16.56
C TYR A 90 7.79 1.96 17.10
N GLU A 91 7.59 1.93 18.40
CA GLU A 91 6.63 2.83 19.05
C GLU A 91 7.13 4.26 19.18
N LYS A 92 8.42 4.48 19.02
CA LYS A 92 8.99 5.81 19.13
C LYS A 92 9.79 6.17 17.91
N HIS A 93 9.99 7.46 17.70
CA HIS A 93 10.81 7.90 16.58
C HIS A 93 12.27 7.45 16.78
N ASN A 94 13.05 7.53 15.75
CA ASN A 94 14.46 7.13 15.76
C ASN A 94 14.68 5.67 16.15
N HIS A 95 13.75 4.82 15.82
CA HIS A 95 13.87 3.37 16.04
C HIS A 95 14.10 3.04 17.52
N ALA A 96 13.28 3.62 18.36
CA ALA A 96 13.38 3.41 19.80
C ALA A 96 12.08 2.82 20.35
N GLY A 97 12.18 2.30 21.54
CA GLY A 97 11.03 1.76 22.23
C GLY A 97 10.68 0.36 21.78
N ARG A 98 9.44 -0.01 22.03
CA ARG A 98 8.97 -1.34 21.68
C ARG A 98 8.89 -1.49 20.17
N TRP A 99 9.05 -2.66 19.67
CA TRP A 99 9.02 -2.89 18.23
C TRP A 99 8.50 -4.27 17.87
N VAL A 100 8.04 -4.39 16.62
CA VAL A 100 7.70 -5.67 16.06
C VAL A 100 8.49 -5.84 14.80
N CYS A 101 8.81 -7.08 14.44
CA CYS A 101 9.53 -7.38 13.22
C CYS A 101 8.62 -8.15 12.28
N VAL A 102 8.53 -7.68 11.04
CA VAL A 102 7.73 -8.33 10.02
C VAL A 102 8.67 -8.91 9.00
N THR A 103 8.61 -10.22 8.85
CA THR A 103 9.56 -10.92 8.00
C THR A 103 9.37 -10.52 6.54
N ARG A 104 10.46 -10.61 5.78
CA ARG A 104 10.42 -10.38 4.35
C ARG A 104 9.59 -11.47 3.68
N SER A 105 9.31 -11.24 2.45
CA SER A 105 8.70 -12.28 1.60
C SER A 105 7.27 -12.61 1.98
N GLY A 106 6.50 -11.59 2.29
CA GLY A 106 5.08 -11.80 2.56
C GLY A 106 4.71 -11.90 4.01
N GLY A 107 5.62 -11.60 4.93
CA GLY A 107 5.27 -11.59 6.34
C GLY A 107 4.22 -10.54 6.63
N SER A 108 3.42 -10.78 7.64
CA SER A 108 2.37 -9.84 8.00
C SER A 108 2.00 -9.95 9.47
N ILE A 109 1.44 -8.88 9.99
CA ILE A 109 0.84 -8.86 11.32
C ILE A 109 -0.54 -8.24 11.12
N HIS A 110 -1.57 -9.03 11.38
CA HIS A 110 -2.93 -8.55 11.08
C HIS A 110 -3.53 -7.71 12.22
N ASP A 111 -2.93 -7.71 13.39
CA ASP A 111 -3.47 -6.97 14.52
C ASP A 111 -2.34 -6.60 15.49
N LEU A 112 -1.96 -5.34 15.49
CA LEU A 112 -0.89 -4.86 16.35
C LEU A 112 -1.30 -4.77 17.82
N ARG A 113 -2.57 -4.96 18.14
CA ARG A 113 -3.00 -4.98 19.53
C ARG A 113 -2.34 -6.13 20.29
N GLY A 114 -2.09 -7.24 19.61
CA GLY A 114 -1.42 -8.36 20.25
C GLY A 114 0.04 -8.09 20.58
N TYR A 115 0.60 -6.99 20.11
CA TYR A 115 1.99 -6.63 20.36
C TYR A 115 2.09 -5.32 21.15
N ASN A 116 0.97 -4.79 21.62
CA ASN A 116 0.92 -3.54 22.33
C ASN A 116 1.49 -2.38 21.51
N LEU A 117 1.23 -2.42 20.21
CA LEU A 117 1.71 -1.39 19.30
C LEU A 117 0.60 -0.76 18.48
N ASN A 118 -0.64 -1.12 18.74
CA ASN A 118 -1.76 -0.58 17.98
C ASN A 118 -1.83 0.93 18.19
N ASP A 119 -1.93 1.67 17.11
CA ASP A 119 -1.97 3.13 17.13
C ASP A 119 -0.75 3.77 17.81
N GLN A 120 0.36 3.06 17.81
CA GLN A 120 1.58 3.58 18.40
C GLN A 120 2.77 3.42 17.46
N THR A 121 2.54 3.46 16.17
CA THR A 121 3.61 3.30 15.20
C THR A 121 4.29 4.64 14.95
N ARG A 122 5.60 4.69 15.11
CA ARG A 122 6.29 5.95 15.01
C ARG A 122 7.49 5.94 14.09
N SER A 123 8.16 4.84 13.93
CA SER A 123 9.29 4.75 13.01
C SER A 123 9.40 3.37 12.40
N LEU A 124 10.09 3.28 11.29
CA LEU A 124 10.23 2.05 10.52
C LEU A 124 11.68 1.84 10.18
N LYS A 125 12.20 0.66 10.47
CA LYS A 125 13.55 0.30 10.10
C LYS A 125 13.50 -0.81 9.08
N ILE A 126 14.14 -0.62 7.97
CA ILE A 126 14.21 -1.63 6.93
C ILE A 126 15.65 -2.09 6.83
N ASN A 127 15.87 -3.36 6.90
CA ASN A 127 17.22 -3.89 6.80
C ASN A 127 17.19 -5.30 6.21
N ARG A 128 18.33 -5.92 6.09
CA ARG A 128 18.42 -7.25 5.49
C ARG A 128 18.59 -8.35 6.52
N ASN A 129 18.57 -8.01 7.79
CA ASN A 129 18.74 -9.02 8.81
C ASN A 129 17.42 -9.73 9.06
N ASP A 130 17.52 -10.92 9.57
CA ASP A 130 16.31 -11.65 9.91
C ASP A 130 15.68 -11.07 11.17
N CYS A 131 14.46 -11.45 11.42
CA CYS A 131 13.75 -10.96 12.58
C CYS A 131 14.20 -11.57 13.88
N GLY A 132 14.89 -12.63 13.82
CA GLY A 132 15.24 -13.38 14.99
C GLY A 132 16.45 -12.92 15.71
#